data_3b4d487b36a8f9857a0d961cdc611302
#
_entry.id   3b4d487b36a8f9857a0d961cdc611302
#
_cell.length_a   1.000
_cell.length_b   1.000
_cell.length_c   1.000
_cell.angle_alpha   90.00
_cell.angle_beta   90.00
_cell.angle_gamma   90.00
#
_symmetry.space_group_name_H-M   'P 1'
#
loop_
_entity.id
_entity.type
_entity.pdbx_description
1 polymer ?
#
loop_
_entity_poly.entity_id
_entity_poly.type
_entity_poly.pdbx_seq_one_letter_code
_entity_poly.pdbx_strand_id
1 'polypeptide(L)'
;MIVMILATVTNGSNILKSNQAQAQTVAATETISSSNNTQSNAINNNNLTATLGDLIIDGIDKPTVIRVLDANGPILEKSYNGNATILGNISATYFGTLTTHPRSEGFTYSEGKAVIMTEDGEMIAHVSQGIGGFDFQTGMIKNHGSTFFSTNSTGGNLGFLNNMVGIWADEIDPVTGIAHAKTWLLE
;
A
#
# COMPACT_ATOMS: atom_id res chain seq x y z
N MET A 1 15.57 -25.39 4.82
CA MET A 1 15.64 -25.90 3.43
C MET A 1 14.34 -25.50 2.76
N ILE A 2 14.34 -24.35 2.10
CA ILE A 2 13.17 -23.78 1.43
C ILE A 2 13.17 -24.33 0.01
N VAL A 3 12.15 -25.12 -0.33
CA VAL A 3 11.96 -25.63 -1.68
C VAL A 3 11.31 -24.52 -2.52
N MET A 4 12.07 -23.93 -3.42
CA MET A 4 11.56 -23.11 -4.52
C MET A 4 10.84 -24.02 -5.51
N ILE A 5 9.53 -23.84 -5.70
CA ILE A 5 8.83 -24.41 -6.84
C ILE A 5 8.99 -23.43 -8.00
N LEU A 6 9.88 -23.81 -8.92
CA LEU A 6 10.06 -23.12 -10.19
C LEU A 6 8.99 -23.68 -11.16
N ALA A 7 8.00 -22.88 -11.50
CA ALA A 7 7.07 -23.23 -12.58
C ALA A 7 7.71 -22.86 -13.92
N THR A 8 8.10 -23.86 -14.70
CA THR A 8 8.53 -23.69 -16.08
C THR A 8 7.31 -23.48 -16.98
N VAL A 9 7.20 -22.29 -17.55
CA VAL A 9 6.24 -22.00 -18.62
C VAL A 9 6.83 -22.46 -19.94
N THR A 10 6.24 -23.50 -20.53
CA THR A 10 6.56 -23.95 -21.89
C THR A 10 5.90 -23.02 -22.92
N ASN A 11 6.72 -22.47 -23.81
CA ASN A 11 6.34 -21.70 -24.98
C ASN A 11 5.43 -22.51 -25.91
N GLY A 12 4.18 -22.10 -26.03
CA GLY A 12 3.28 -22.48 -27.11
C GLY A 12 3.10 -21.31 -28.07
N SER A 13 3.87 -21.34 -29.17
CA SER A 13 3.71 -20.42 -30.28
C SER A 13 2.39 -20.71 -31.02
N ASN A 14 1.47 -19.75 -30.99
CA ASN A 14 0.38 -19.69 -31.96
C ASN A 14 0.29 -18.29 -32.56
N ILE A 15 0.61 -18.28 -33.84
CA ILE A 15 0.46 -17.17 -34.79
C ILE A 15 -1.02 -16.85 -34.93
N LEU A 16 -1.45 -15.64 -34.61
CA LEU A 16 -2.71 -15.09 -35.06
C LEU A 16 -2.52 -13.70 -35.67
N LYS A 17 -3.02 -13.66 -36.90
CA LYS A 17 -2.94 -12.63 -37.91
C LYS A 17 -3.40 -11.25 -37.45
N SER A 18 -2.69 -10.27 -37.95
CA SER A 18 -2.98 -8.84 -37.98
C SER A 18 -4.37 -8.52 -38.50
N ASN A 19 -5.14 -7.73 -37.76
CA ASN A 19 -6.18 -6.86 -38.31
C ASN A 19 -5.85 -5.41 -37.89
N GLN A 20 -5.37 -4.66 -38.88
CA GLN A 20 -5.24 -3.22 -38.79
C GLN A 20 -6.65 -2.61 -38.90
N ALA A 21 -7.10 -1.93 -37.87
CA ALA A 21 -8.20 -0.99 -37.94
C ALA A 21 -7.63 0.42 -38.05
N GLN A 22 -7.81 1.05 -39.20
CA GLN A 22 -7.51 2.45 -39.45
C GLN A 22 -8.49 3.32 -38.67
N ALA A 23 -7.97 4.17 -37.79
CA ALA A 23 -8.74 5.25 -37.18
C ALA A 23 -8.73 6.46 -38.14
N GLN A 24 -9.88 6.80 -38.68
CA GLN A 24 -10.13 8.03 -39.41
C GLN A 24 -10.25 9.19 -38.40
N THR A 25 -9.37 10.18 -38.57
CA THR A 25 -9.48 11.49 -37.93
C THR A 25 -10.56 12.31 -38.61
N VAL A 26 -11.63 12.61 -37.92
CA VAL A 26 -12.62 13.62 -38.37
C VAL A 26 -12.39 14.88 -37.54
N ALA A 27 -11.84 15.90 -38.16
CA ALA A 27 -11.82 17.25 -37.63
C ALA A 27 -13.19 17.89 -37.90
N ALA A 28 -13.94 18.18 -36.85
CA ALA A 28 -15.13 19.03 -36.92
C ALA A 28 -14.85 20.34 -36.21
N THR A 29 -14.69 21.39 -37.01
CA THR A 29 -14.72 22.78 -36.57
C THR A 29 -16.19 23.22 -36.53
N GLU A 30 -16.76 23.40 -35.37
CA GLU A 30 -18.06 24.09 -35.23
C GLU A 30 -17.88 25.34 -34.35
N THR A 31 -18.00 26.49 -35.05
CA THR A 31 -18.16 27.80 -34.42
C THR A 31 -19.67 27.97 -34.16
N ILE A 32 -20.09 27.94 -32.92
CA ILE A 32 -21.45 28.33 -32.53
C ILE A 32 -21.33 29.48 -31.52
N SER A 33 -21.65 30.66 -32.01
CA SER A 33 -21.98 31.81 -31.19
C SER A 33 -23.46 31.76 -30.87
N SER A 34 -23.85 31.51 -29.63
CA SER A 34 -25.14 31.86 -29.11
C SER A 34 -25.06 32.33 -27.67
N SER A 35 -25.35 33.58 -27.50
CA SER A 35 -25.61 34.21 -26.21
C SER A 35 -26.88 33.61 -25.60
N ASN A 36 -26.75 32.81 -24.56
CA ASN A 36 -27.83 32.53 -23.64
C ASN A 36 -27.35 32.69 -22.19
N ASN A 37 -28.00 33.65 -21.54
CA ASN A 37 -27.91 33.95 -20.14
C ASN A 37 -28.36 32.72 -19.33
N THR A 38 -27.44 31.87 -18.97
CA THR A 38 -27.68 30.79 -18.02
C THR A 38 -26.98 31.18 -16.73
N GLN A 39 -27.76 31.48 -15.70
CA GLN A 39 -27.24 31.56 -14.33
C GLN A 39 -26.47 30.28 -14.04
N SER A 40 -25.16 30.36 -14.14
CA SER A 40 -24.29 29.31 -13.63
C SER A 40 -24.43 29.34 -12.11
N ASN A 41 -25.16 28.40 -11.56
CA ASN A 41 -24.94 28.00 -10.18
C ASN A 41 -23.47 27.63 -10.11
N ALA A 42 -22.66 28.56 -9.59
CA ALA A 42 -21.30 28.29 -9.23
C ALA A 42 -21.37 27.17 -8.16
N ILE A 43 -21.17 25.96 -8.60
CA ILE A 43 -20.76 24.89 -7.71
C ILE A 43 -19.44 25.40 -7.13
N ASN A 44 -19.49 25.88 -5.88
CA ASN A 44 -18.28 26.07 -5.10
C ASN A 44 -17.58 24.71 -5.07
N ASN A 45 -16.68 24.49 -5.99
CA ASN A 45 -15.69 23.44 -5.90
C ASN A 45 -14.79 23.85 -4.72
N ASN A 46 -15.25 23.54 -3.50
CA ASN A 46 -14.33 23.38 -2.39
C ASN A 46 -13.38 22.31 -2.89
N ASN A 47 -12.18 22.72 -3.30
CA ASN A 47 -11.14 21.80 -3.69
C ASN A 47 -10.86 20.91 -2.48
N LEU A 48 -11.52 19.74 -2.45
CA LEU A 48 -11.15 18.70 -1.52
C LEU A 48 -9.79 18.20 -1.99
N THR A 49 -8.74 18.59 -1.30
CA THR A 49 -7.37 18.15 -1.54
C THR A 49 -6.96 17.24 -0.41
N ALA A 50 -6.31 16.16 -0.76
CA ALA A 50 -5.60 15.33 0.20
C ALA A 50 -4.11 15.41 -0.14
N THR A 51 -3.28 15.70 0.84
CA THR A 51 -1.83 15.82 0.67
C THR A 51 -1.12 14.79 1.52
N LEU A 52 0.02 14.34 1.03
CA LEU A 52 0.92 13.51 1.81
C LEU A 52 1.71 14.44 2.75
N GLY A 53 1.48 14.29 4.03
CA GLY A 53 2.13 15.07 5.09
C GLY A 53 3.50 14.50 5.50
N ASP A 54 3.87 14.74 6.73
CA ASP A 54 5.17 14.34 7.26
C ASP A 54 5.38 12.82 7.31
N LEU A 55 6.64 12.38 7.13
CA LEU A 55 7.07 11.02 7.42
C LEU A 55 7.03 10.80 8.93
N ILE A 56 6.13 9.94 9.38
CA ILE A 56 5.93 9.70 10.81
C ILE A 56 6.53 8.40 11.31
N ILE A 57 6.65 7.37 10.46
CA ILE A 57 7.25 6.08 10.84
C ILE A 57 8.21 5.66 9.74
N ASP A 58 9.44 5.32 10.14
CA ASP A 58 10.45 4.66 9.30
C ASP A 58 10.89 3.39 10.01
N GLY A 59 10.58 2.22 9.43
CA GLY A 59 10.71 0.93 10.10
C GLY A 59 11.36 -0.16 9.27
N ILE A 60 11.92 -1.13 9.97
CA ILE A 60 12.46 -2.35 9.40
C ILE A 60 11.87 -3.53 10.16
N ASP A 61 11.30 -4.48 9.43
CA ASP A 61 10.74 -5.69 10.01
C ASP A 61 11.09 -6.97 9.23
N LYS A 62 10.75 -8.07 9.85
CA LYS A 62 10.88 -9.39 9.25
C LYS A 62 9.74 -10.30 9.70
N PRO A 63 9.34 -11.26 8.86
CA PRO A 63 8.39 -12.26 9.24
C PRO A 63 8.98 -13.19 10.30
N THR A 64 8.16 -13.55 11.28
CA THR A 64 8.51 -14.49 12.36
C THR A 64 7.79 -15.82 12.20
N VAL A 65 6.54 -15.80 11.74
CA VAL A 65 5.72 -16.98 11.46
C VAL A 65 4.95 -16.76 10.16
N ILE A 66 4.87 -17.80 9.34
CA ILE A 66 4.02 -17.82 8.14
C ILE A 66 3.11 -19.04 8.24
N ARG A 67 1.80 -18.84 8.12
CA ARG A 67 0.80 -19.89 8.06
C ARG A 67 0.05 -19.86 6.73
N VAL A 68 -0.19 -21.01 6.14
CA VAL A 68 -1.06 -21.17 4.97
C VAL A 68 -2.48 -21.33 5.49
N LEU A 69 -3.36 -20.38 5.20
CA LEU A 69 -4.77 -20.42 5.56
C LEU A 69 -5.61 -21.16 4.51
N ASP A 70 -5.27 -20.98 3.24
CA ASP A 70 -5.87 -21.70 2.11
C ASP A 70 -4.77 -22.02 1.08
N ALA A 71 -4.74 -23.26 0.62
CA ALA A 71 -3.76 -23.73 -0.37
C ALA A 71 -4.26 -23.62 -1.82
N ASN A 72 -5.58 -23.52 -2.04
CA ASN A 72 -6.16 -23.47 -3.39
C ASN A 72 -6.10 -22.09 -4.07
N GLY A 73 -5.78 -21.06 -3.32
CA GLY A 73 -5.43 -19.73 -3.78
C GLY A 73 -4.65 -19.15 -2.63
N PRO A 74 -3.33 -19.29 -2.58
CA PRO A 74 -2.56 -19.32 -1.32
C PRO A 74 -2.78 -18.06 -0.48
N ILE A 75 -3.75 -18.14 0.43
CA ILE A 75 -3.99 -17.14 1.45
C ILE A 75 -3.00 -17.43 2.57
N LEU A 76 -2.17 -16.46 2.87
CA LEU A 76 -1.14 -16.57 3.90
C LEU A 76 -1.41 -15.59 5.04
N GLU A 77 -1.25 -16.07 6.26
CA GLU A 77 -1.10 -15.20 7.42
C GLU A 77 0.38 -15.13 7.80
N LYS A 78 0.86 -13.92 8.04
CA LYS A 78 2.24 -13.66 8.45
C LYS A 78 2.24 -12.88 9.75
N SER A 79 2.97 -13.36 10.75
CA SER A 79 3.36 -12.55 11.91
C SER A 79 4.71 -11.93 11.64
N TYR A 80 4.91 -10.72 12.08
CA TYR A 80 6.17 -9.98 11.91
C TYR A 80 6.50 -9.16 13.14
N ASN A 81 7.77 -8.83 13.30
CA ASN A 81 8.25 -7.87 14.28
C ASN A 81 9.38 -7.01 13.69
N GLY A 82 9.56 -5.85 14.26
CA GLY A 82 10.57 -4.93 13.80
C GLY A 82 10.84 -3.78 14.75
N ASN A 83 11.74 -2.91 14.29
CA ASN A 83 12.07 -1.66 14.95
C ASN A 83 11.70 -0.50 14.05
N ALA A 84 11.31 0.61 14.64
CA ALA A 84 10.97 1.82 13.92
C ALA A 84 11.52 3.06 14.61
N THR A 85 11.69 4.11 13.85
CA THR A 85 11.86 5.47 14.33
C THR A 85 10.59 6.25 14.03
N ILE A 86 10.00 6.86 15.05
CA ILE A 86 8.81 7.70 14.92
C ILE A 86 9.26 9.15 14.97
N LEU A 87 8.72 10.00 14.07
CA LEU A 87 9.08 11.42 13.93
C LEU A 87 10.60 11.68 13.84
N GLY A 88 11.36 10.71 13.34
CA GLY A 88 12.80 10.80 13.15
C GLY A 88 13.66 10.67 14.41
N ASN A 89 13.06 10.58 15.59
CA ASN A 89 13.82 10.60 16.87
C ASN A 89 13.28 9.71 18.00
N ILE A 90 12.10 9.13 17.88
CA ILE A 90 11.53 8.27 18.91
C ILE A 90 11.74 6.82 18.51
N SER A 91 12.54 6.08 19.26
CA SER A 91 12.75 4.65 19.05
C SER A 91 11.53 3.84 19.49
N ALA A 92 11.14 2.89 18.66
CA ALA A 92 10.01 2.02 18.94
C ALA A 92 10.26 0.61 18.41
N THR A 93 9.57 -0.35 19.02
CA THR A 93 9.43 -1.71 18.50
C THR A 93 8.00 -1.93 18.06
N TYR A 94 7.80 -2.81 17.08
CA TYR A 94 6.45 -3.18 16.68
C TYR A 94 6.34 -4.65 16.32
N PHE A 95 5.13 -5.16 16.45
CA PHE A 95 4.77 -6.52 16.06
C PHE A 95 3.34 -6.54 15.55
N GLY A 96 3.08 -7.40 14.60
CA GLY A 96 1.78 -7.48 13.98
C GLY A 96 1.54 -8.77 13.24
N THR A 97 0.35 -8.83 12.67
CA THR A 97 -0.08 -9.88 11.76
C THR A 97 -0.69 -9.26 10.52
N LEU A 98 -0.46 -9.88 9.38
CA LEU A 98 -1.12 -9.53 8.14
C LEU A 98 -1.58 -10.81 7.43
N THR A 99 -2.71 -10.70 6.73
CA THR A 99 -3.21 -11.72 5.81
C THR A 99 -3.04 -11.23 4.39
N THR A 100 -2.51 -12.08 3.50
CA THR A 100 -2.32 -11.75 2.09
C THR A 100 -3.24 -12.60 1.22
N HIS A 101 -3.91 -11.96 0.29
CA HIS A 101 -4.84 -12.56 -0.66
C HIS A 101 -4.33 -12.34 -2.09
N PRO A 102 -4.10 -13.41 -2.87
CA PRO A 102 -3.70 -13.27 -4.27
C PRO A 102 -4.74 -12.47 -5.07
N ARG A 103 -4.25 -11.67 -6.00
CA ARG A 103 -5.02 -10.94 -7.01
C ARG A 103 -4.54 -11.33 -8.40
N SER A 104 -5.23 -10.87 -9.43
CA SER A 104 -4.79 -11.03 -10.81
C SER A 104 -3.41 -10.39 -11.06
N GLU A 105 -2.72 -10.84 -12.09
CA GLU A 105 -1.47 -10.23 -12.60
C GLU A 105 -0.32 -10.19 -11.61
N GLY A 106 -0.29 -11.12 -10.64
CA GLY A 106 0.81 -11.22 -9.66
C GLY A 106 0.73 -10.22 -8.51
N PHE A 107 -0.38 -9.47 -8.41
CA PHE A 107 -0.63 -8.62 -7.24
C PHE A 107 -1.18 -9.43 -6.06
N THR A 108 -0.99 -8.88 -4.87
CA THR A 108 -1.59 -9.35 -3.63
C THR A 108 -2.29 -8.18 -2.93
N TYR A 109 -3.47 -8.43 -2.39
CA TYR A 109 -4.09 -7.57 -1.39
C TYR A 109 -3.66 -8.06 0.00
N SER A 110 -3.39 -7.15 0.89
CA SER A 110 -3.06 -7.45 2.28
C SER A 110 -3.88 -6.60 3.24
N GLU A 111 -4.23 -7.21 4.36
CA GLU A 111 -4.83 -6.53 5.51
C GLU A 111 -4.12 -6.98 6.78
N GLY A 112 -3.89 -6.05 7.68
CA GLY A 112 -3.12 -6.34 8.89
C GLY A 112 -3.44 -5.43 10.05
N LYS A 113 -2.88 -5.78 11.18
CA LYS A 113 -2.93 -5.02 12.42
C LYS A 113 -1.63 -5.18 13.19
N ALA A 114 -1.19 -4.11 13.82
CA ALA A 114 -0.01 -4.15 14.65
C ALA A 114 -0.14 -3.24 15.86
N VAL A 115 0.78 -3.45 16.78
CA VAL A 115 1.02 -2.59 17.94
C VAL A 115 2.46 -2.09 17.86
N ILE A 116 2.64 -0.81 18.04
CA ILE A 116 3.91 -0.12 18.15
C ILE A 116 4.08 0.30 19.60
N MET A 117 5.25 0.06 20.18
CA MET A 117 5.59 0.43 21.55
C MET A 117 6.90 1.21 21.57
N THR A 118 6.89 2.35 22.22
CA THR A 118 8.08 3.15 22.47
C THR A 118 8.82 2.68 23.74
N GLU A 119 10.06 3.11 23.92
CA GLU A 119 10.87 2.76 25.09
C GLU A 119 10.28 3.31 26.39
N ASP A 120 9.57 4.43 26.35
CA ASP A 120 8.89 5.04 27.49
C ASP A 120 7.48 4.46 27.76
N GLY A 121 7.07 3.45 26.96
CA GLY A 121 5.85 2.67 27.20
C GLY A 121 4.59 3.23 26.54
N GLU A 122 4.70 4.22 25.66
CA GLU A 122 3.56 4.62 24.85
C GLU A 122 3.20 3.53 23.84
N MET A 123 1.91 3.33 23.60
CA MET A 123 1.41 2.30 22.68
C MET A 123 0.49 2.91 21.63
N ILE A 124 0.70 2.50 20.38
CA ILE A 124 -0.16 2.79 19.25
C ILE A 124 -0.59 1.45 18.63
N ALA A 125 -1.88 1.28 18.43
CA ALA A 125 -2.41 0.24 17.57
C ALA A 125 -2.71 0.81 16.18
N HIS A 126 -2.54 0.00 15.15
CA HIS A 126 -3.00 0.37 13.82
C HIS A 126 -3.61 -0.82 13.07
N VAL A 127 -4.55 -0.51 12.21
CA VAL A 127 -5.12 -1.42 11.21
C VAL A 127 -4.73 -0.91 9.84
N SER A 128 -4.23 -1.77 8.99
CA SER A 128 -3.74 -1.41 7.66
C SER A 128 -4.31 -2.31 6.58
N GLN A 129 -4.37 -1.77 5.38
CA GLN A 129 -4.68 -2.50 4.17
C GLN A 129 -3.87 -1.95 3.00
N GLY A 130 -3.57 -2.80 2.03
CA GLY A 130 -2.77 -2.39 0.90
C GLY A 130 -2.77 -3.39 -0.24
N ILE A 131 -2.06 -3.01 -1.28
CA ILE A 131 -1.86 -3.82 -2.46
C ILE A 131 -0.39 -3.73 -2.87
N GLY A 132 0.14 -4.80 -3.42
CA GLY A 132 1.50 -4.82 -3.92
C GLY A 132 1.79 -6.03 -4.79
N GLY A 133 3.02 -6.09 -5.27
CA GLY A 133 3.47 -7.16 -6.14
C GLY A 133 4.98 -7.11 -6.36
N PHE A 134 5.46 -8.08 -7.12
CA PHE A 134 6.87 -8.18 -7.45
C PHE A 134 7.24 -7.16 -8.55
N ASP A 135 8.23 -6.34 -8.27
CA ASP A 135 8.81 -5.40 -9.24
C ASP A 135 10.00 -6.08 -9.95
N PHE A 136 9.81 -6.45 -11.20
CA PHE A 136 10.83 -7.11 -12.02
C PHE A 136 12.05 -6.21 -12.34
N GLN A 137 11.94 -4.90 -12.18
CA GLN A 137 13.06 -3.99 -12.43
C GLN A 137 14.03 -3.94 -11.25
N THR A 138 13.52 -3.98 -10.04
CA THR A 138 14.32 -3.90 -8.81
C THR A 138 14.54 -5.27 -8.16
N GLY A 139 13.75 -6.28 -8.49
CA GLY A 139 13.77 -7.59 -7.85
C GLY A 139 13.15 -7.60 -6.45
N MET A 140 12.47 -6.53 -6.05
CA MET A 140 11.85 -6.37 -4.74
C MET A 140 10.33 -6.58 -4.84
N ILE A 141 9.70 -6.91 -3.72
CA ILE A 141 8.25 -6.81 -3.60
C ILE A 141 7.95 -5.41 -3.07
N LYS A 142 7.08 -4.67 -3.76
CA LYS A 142 6.66 -3.31 -3.38
C LYS A 142 5.19 -3.30 -3.04
N ASN A 143 4.87 -2.79 -1.88
CA ASN A 143 3.49 -2.64 -1.43
C ASN A 143 3.22 -1.20 -1.02
N HIS A 144 1.96 -0.81 -1.06
CA HIS A 144 1.48 0.49 -0.59
C HIS A 144 0.03 0.38 -0.14
N GLY A 145 -0.36 1.27 0.76
CA GLY A 145 -1.71 1.24 1.29
C GLY A 145 -2.00 2.32 2.30
N SER A 146 -3.07 2.14 3.04
CA SER A 146 -3.50 3.02 4.11
C SER A 146 -3.44 2.32 5.47
N THR A 147 -3.26 3.12 6.51
CA THR A 147 -3.29 2.67 7.90
C THR A 147 -4.12 3.64 8.75
N PHE A 148 -4.81 3.09 9.73
CA PHE A 148 -5.66 3.82 10.67
C PHE A 148 -5.11 3.63 12.07
N PHE A 149 -4.71 4.70 12.70
CA PHE A 149 -4.09 4.69 14.01
C PHE A 149 -5.10 4.87 15.13
N SER A 150 -4.85 4.21 16.26
CA SER A 150 -5.53 4.44 17.52
C SER A 150 -4.55 4.32 18.67
N THR A 151 -4.70 5.20 19.67
CA THR A 151 -3.88 5.15 20.89
C THR A 151 -4.69 5.62 22.09
N ASN A 152 -4.39 5.04 23.25
CA ASN A 152 -4.89 5.49 24.54
C ASN A 152 -3.92 6.45 25.24
N SER A 153 -2.77 6.73 24.64
CA SER A 153 -1.74 7.66 25.19
C SER A 153 -2.12 9.11 24.92
N THR A 154 -3.18 9.58 25.56
CA THR A 154 -3.75 10.92 25.30
C THR A 154 -2.88 12.10 25.80
N GLY A 155 -1.88 11.85 26.62
CA GLY A 155 -0.96 12.86 27.16
C GLY A 155 0.51 12.69 26.75
N GLY A 156 0.80 11.71 25.92
CA GLY A 156 2.15 11.41 25.47
C GLY A 156 2.53 12.07 24.13
N ASN A 157 3.74 11.80 23.69
CA ASN A 157 4.30 12.30 22.43
C ASN A 157 3.54 11.76 21.19
N LEU A 158 2.87 10.61 21.32
CA LEU A 158 2.20 9.92 20.24
C LEU A 158 0.65 10.08 20.26
N GLY A 159 0.13 10.85 21.19
CA GLY A 159 -1.31 11.10 21.33
C GLY A 159 -1.94 11.72 20.08
N PHE A 160 -1.18 12.48 19.30
CA PHE A 160 -1.64 13.11 18.05
C PHE A 160 -2.01 12.07 16.96
N LEU A 161 -1.49 10.85 17.03
CA LEU A 161 -1.82 9.79 16.07
C LEU A 161 -3.21 9.19 16.28
N ASN A 162 -3.87 9.50 17.38
CA ASN A 162 -5.19 8.94 17.64
C ASN A 162 -6.23 9.39 16.59
N ASN A 163 -6.87 8.41 15.93
CA ASN A 163 -7.83 8.62 14.84
C ASN A 163 -7.23 9.25 13.57
N MET A 164 -5.90 9.21 13.42
CA MET A 164 -5.24 9.66 12.20
C MET A 164 -5.19 8.56 11.14
N VAL A 165 -5.10 9.00 9.90
CA VAL A 165 -4.89 8.13 8.74
C VAL A 165 -3.48 8.34 8.19
N GLY A 166 -2.79 7.26 7.92
CA GLY A 166 -1.49 7.29 7.25
C GLY A 166 -1.54 6.59 5.89
N ILE A 167 -0.66 7.00 5.01
CA ILE A 167 -0.32 6.27 3.78
C ILE A 167 1.03 5.63 4.01
N TRP A 168 1.13 4.35 3.71
CA TRP A 168 2.38 3.61 3.87
C TRP A 168 2.84 3.00 2.56
N ALA A 169 4.15 2.81 2.45
CA ALA A 169 4.80 2.03 1.41
C ALA A 169 5.92 1.18 2.03
N ASP A 170 6.11 -0.01 1.50
CA ASP A 170 7.24 -0.87 1.85
C ASP A 170 7.92 -1.50 0.64
N GLU A 171 9.16 -1.87 0.84
CA GLU A 171 9.95 -2.70 -0.07
C GLU A 171 10.46 -3.92 0.71
N ILE A 172 10.16 -5.12 0.18
CA ILE A 172 10.53 -6.39 0.80
C ILE A 172 11.55 -7.10 -0.09
N ASP A 173 12.68 -7.46 0.48
CA ASP A 173 13.62 -8.38 -0.15
C ASP A 173 13.02 -9.80 -0.14
N PRO A 174 12.71 -10.41 -1.29
CA PRO A 174 12.06 -11.72 -1.35
C PRO A 174 12.96 -12.87 -0.88
N VAL A 175 14.28 -12.65 -0.77
CA VAL A 175 15.24 -13.68 -0.32
C VAL A 175 15.33 -13.72 1.20
N THR A 176 15.44 -12.55 1.84
CA THR A 176 15.59 -12.42 3.30
C THR A 176 14.25 -12.26 4.01
N GLY A 177 13.22 -11.77 3.30
CA GLY A 177 11.94 -11.40 3.85
C GLY A 177 11.97 -10.09 4.64
N ILE A 178 13.12 -9.39 4.68
CA ILE A 178 13.24 -8.11 5.38
C ILE A 178 12.45 -7.06 4.60
N ALA A 179 11.61 -6.32 5.32
CA ALA A 179 10.84 -5.20 4.81
C ALA A 179 11.39 -3.88 5.34
N HIS A 180 11.46 -2.87 4.48
CA HIS A 180 11.66 -1.47 4.84
C HIS A 180 10.34 -0.74 4.58
N ALA A 181 9.74 -0.23 5.64
CA ALA A 181 8.41 0.38 5.60
C ALA A 181 8.47 1.85 6.04
N LYS A 182 7.74 2.69 5.32
CA LYS A 182 7.58 4.11 5.64
C LYS A 182 6.11 4.47 5.68
N THR A 183 5.75 5.33 6.64
CA THR A 183 4.37 5.83 6.76
C THR A 183 4.37 7.35 6.90
N TRP A 184 3.55 8.00 6.11
CA TRP A 184 3.29 9.44 6.11
C TRP A 184 1.87 9.71 6.59
N LEU A 185 1.63 10.84 7.24
CA LEU A 185 0.27 11.30 7.52
C LEU A 185 -0.46 11.66 6.23
N LEU A 186 -1.75 11.43 6.22
CA LEU A 186 -2.66 11.96 5.21
C LEU A 186 -3.31 13.23 5.78
N GLU A 187 -3.14 14.36 5.08
CA GLU A 187 -3.66 15.70 5.43
C GLU A 187 -4.70 16.20 4.43
#